data_ffb368c55be0a926a519f21067382c55
#
_entry.id   ffb368c55be0a926a519f21067382c55
#
_cell.length_a   1.000
_cell.length_b   1.000
_cell.length_c   1.000
_cell.angle_alpha   90.00
_cell.angle_beta   90.00
_cell.angle_gamma   90.00
#
_symmetry.space_group_name_H-M   'P 1'
#
loop_
_entity.id
_entity.type
_entity.pdbx_description
1 polymer ?
#
loop_
_entity_poly.entity_id
_entity_poly.type
_entity_poly.pdbx_seq_one_letter_code
_entity_poly.pdbx_strand_id
1 'polypeptide(L)'
;MMKKSILTMALLSVTMSLVASCGLRPKTAEAPVAEAELTETTEADMAPDFELPDLQGNPLKLSSLRGKYVVLDFWGSWCVWCIRGIPKMKEAYAKHKDKMEILGIDCRDTEAKWKAAVADHELPWLQVRCPDEQLPTIGAQYNIEGFPTKVVIDPDGKIVKVVVGEDPAFYSFLDELFAK
;
A
#
# COMPACT_ATOMS: atom_id res chain seq x y z
N MET A 1 17.91 -27.38 51.15
CA MET A 1 16.87 -27.64 52.17
C MET A 1 15.54 -27.79 51.46
N MET A 2 15.05 -28.98 51.52
CA MET A 2 13.78 -29.47 50.95
C MET A 2 12.60 -28.94 51.76
N LYS A 3 11.45 -28.66 51.10
CA LYS A 3 10.15 -29.05 51.63
C LYS A 3 9.12 -29.18 50.53
N LYS A 4 8.69 -30.44 50.35
CA LYS A 4 7.50 -30.91 49.62
C LYS A 4 6.26 -30.67 50.48
N SER A 5 5.09 -30.49 49.85
CA SER A 5 3.76 -30.93 50.34
C SER A 5 2.80 -30.82 49.16
N ILE A 6 2.35 -31.89 48.53
CA ILE A 6 1.30 -32.89 48.81
C ILE A 6 -0.11 -32.20 48.77
N LEU A 7 -0.85 -32.36 47.68
CA LEU A 7 -1.92 -33.30 47.32
C LEU A 7 -3.22 -33.13 48.12
N THR A 8 -4.32 -32.77 47.49
CA THR A 8 -5.63 -33.36 47.81
C THR A 8 -6.55 -33.36 46.55
N MET A 9 -6.91 -34.58 46.14
CA MET A 9 -8.03 -34.94 45.25
C MET A 9 -9.35 -34.77 45.98
N ALA A 10 -10.39 -34.32 45.29
CA ALA A 10 -11.76 -34.67 45.64
C ALA A 10 -12.55 -34.94 44.37
N LEU A 11 -12.80 -36.20 44.13
CA LEU A 11 -13.86 -36.72 43.25
C LEU A 11 -15.21 -36.48 43.93
N LEU A 12 -16.19 -36.00 43.15
CA LEU A 12 -17.59 -36.38 43.43
C LEU A 12 -18.31 -36.59 42.10
N SER A 13 -18.91 -37.73 41.99
CA SER A 13 -19.62 -38.36 40.88
C SER A 13 -21.14 -38.07 40.98
N VAL A 14 -21.85 -38.39 39.84
CA VAL A 14 -23.24 -38.82 39.75
C VAL A 14 -24.22 -37.65 39.59
N THR A 15 -25.09 -37.57 38.61
CA THR A 15 -26.09 -38.53 38.10
C THR A 15 -26.60 -38.19 36.71
N MET A 16 -26.84 -39.21 35.96
CA MET A 16 -27.52 -39.36 34.69
C MET A 16 -29.06 -39.13 34.88
N SER A 17 -29.64 -38.31 34.01
CA SER A 17 -31.10 -38.36 33.76
C SER A 17 -31.39 -38.20 32.29
N LEU A 18 -31.77 -39.29 31.66
CA LEU A 18 -32.39 -39.35 30.33
C LEU A 18 -33.83 -38.81 30.47
N VAL A 19 -34.19 -37.84 29.63
CA VAL A 19 -35.59 -37.64 29.22
C VAL A 19 -35.60 -37.52 27.69
N ALA A 20 -36.11 -38.56 27.08
CA ALA A 20 -36.51 -38.55 25.68
C ALA A 20 -37.82 -37.76 25.53
N SER A 21 -37.81 -36.73 24.70
CA SER A 21 -39.06 -36.16 24.18
C SER A 21 -38.94 -35.96 22.68
N CYS A 22 -39.76 -36.71 22.00
CA CYS A 22 -39.97 -36.71 20.56
C CYS A 22 -40.83 -35.43 20.22
N GLY A 23 -40.30 -34.54 19.43
CA GLY A 23 -41.02 -33.37 18.93
C GLY A 23 -40.60 -33.03 17.51
N LEU A 24 -41.56 -33.10 16.59
CA LEU A 24 -41.40 -32.91 15.12
C LEU A 24 -40.82 -31.53 14.79
N ARG A 25 -39.86 -31.54 13.86
CA ARG A 25 -39.38 -30.37 13.10
C ARG A 25 -40.44 -29.81 12.17
N PRO A 26 -40.50 -28.50 11.97
CA PRO A 26 -40.64 -27.94 10.65
C PRO A 26 -39.31 -27.38 10.15
N LYS A 27 -38.95 -27.80 8.98
CA LYS A 27 -37.79 -27.45 8.18
C LYS A 27 -38.10 -26.11 7.48
N THR A 28 -37.63 -25.01 8.06
CA THR A 28 -37.49 -23.76 7.31
C THR A 28 -36.04 -23.63 6.88
N ALA A 29 -35.85 -23.74 5.57
CA ALA A 29 -34.56 -23.46 4.95
C ALA A 29 -34.37 -21.93 4.94
N GLU A 30 -33.53 -21.44 5.84
CA GLU A 30 -33.00 -20.09 5.80
C GLU A 30 -31.67 -20.17 5.05
N ALA A 31 -31.68 -19.55 3.86
CA ALA A 31 -30.48 -19.39 3.06
C ALA A 31 -29.48 -18.51 3.82
N PRO A 32 -28.17 -18.80 3.79
CA PRO A 32 -27.20 -17.90 4.36
C PRO A 32 -27.19 -16.63 3.53
N VAL A 33 -27.67 -15.53 4.08
CA VAL A 33 -27.35 -14.18 3.63
C VAL A 33 -25.85 -14.04 3.82
N ALA A 34 -25.12 -13.98 2.70
CA ALA A 34 -23.73 -13.57 2.70
C ALA A 34 -23.69 -12.15 3.25
N GLU A 35 -23.36 -12.02 4.53
CA GLU A 35 -22.95 -10.78 5.15
C GLU A 35 -21.71 -10.31 4.41
N ALA A 36 -21.88 -9.28 3.56
CA ALA A 36 -20.76 -8.58 2.99
C ALA A 36 -19.97 -7.99 4.16
N GLU A 37 -18.86 -8.62 4.46
CA GLU A 37 -17.88 -8.15 5.43
C GLU A 37 -17.41 -6.78 4.96
N LEU A 38 -18.01 -5.73 5.51
CA LEU A 38 -17.48 -4.37 5.45
C LEU A 38 -16.14 -4.43 6.21
N THR A 39 -15.05 -4.66 5.47
CA THR A 39 -13.72 -4.51 6.03
C THR A 39 -13.59 -3.08 6.52
N GLU A 40 -13.66 -2.90 7.83
CA GLU A 40 -13.34 -1.63 8.49
C GLU A 40 -11.93 -1.22 8.01
N THR A 41 -11.87 -0.12 7.30
CA THR A 41 -10.63 0.48 6.82
C THR A 41 -9.88 0.97 8.05
N THR A 42 -8.82 0.28 8.43
CA THR A 42 -7.94 0.74 9.50
C THR A 42 -7.18 1.97 9.01
N GLU A 43 -7.01 3.01 9.84
CA GLU A 43 -6.16 4.19 9.54
C GLU A 43 -4.74 3.77 9.13
N ALA A 44 -4.30 2.57 9.52
CA ALA A 44 -3.00 1.99 9.19
C ALA A 44 -2.75 1.76 7.68
N ASP A 45 -3.82 1.68 6.86
CA ASP A 45 -3.68 1.45 5.41
C ASP A 45 -3.66 2.75 4.60
N MET A 46 -3.94 3.90 5.23
CA MET A 46 -3.95 5.19 4.55
C MET A 46 -2.54 5.67 4.26
N ALA A 47 -2.31 6.11 3.01
CA ALA A 47 -1.06 6.74 2.63
C ALA A 47 -0.84 8.03 3.44
N PRO A 48 0.29 8.14 4.17
CA PRO A 48 0.65 9.38 4.87
C PRO A 48 0.68 10.56 3.90
N ASP A 49 0.00 11.66 4.26
CA ASP A 49 -0.03 12.84 3.42
C ASP A 49 1.28 13.64 3.53
N PHE A 50 1.69 14.24 2.43
CA PHE A 50 2.83 15.15 2.37
C PHE A 50 2.59 16.26 1.36
N GLU A 51 3.40 17.31 1.45
CA GLU A 51 3.42 18.42 0.49
C GLU A 51 4.88 18.68 0.08
N LEU A 52 5.16 18.61 -1.21
CA LEU A 52 6.50 18.77 -1.78
C LEU A 52 6.47 19.73 -2.98
N PRO A 53 7.57 20.46 -3.27
CA PRO A 53 7.65 21.37 -4.39
C PRO A 53 7.69 20.61 -5.73
N ASP A 54 6.88 21.08 -6.69
CA ASP A 54 6.89 20.64 -8.07
C ASP A 54 8.06 21.26 -8.88
N LEU A 55 8.13 20.99 -10.19
CA LEU A 55 9.16 21.55 -11.09
C LEU A 55 9.17 23.07 -11.16
N GLN A 56 8.07 23.71 -10.86
CA GLN A 56 7.90 25.16 -10.83
C GLN A 56 8.12 25.75 -9.42
N GLY A 57 8.29 24.91 -8.41
CA GLY A 57 8.43 25.29 -7.01
C GLY A 57 7.09 25.49 -6.29
N ASN A 58 5.97 25.13 -6.92
CA ASN A 58 4.66 25.18 -6.27
C ASN A 58 4.49 23.97 -5.34
N PRO A 59 3.81 24.14 -4.19
CA PRO A 59 3.50 23.03 -3.32
C PRO A 59 2.48 22.08 -3.97
N LEU A 60 2.83 20.80 -4.10
CA LEU A 60 1.94 19.74 -4.53
C LEU A 60 1.69 18.80 -3.33
N LYS A 61 0.44 18.69 -2.96
CA LYS A 61 -0.01 17.86 -1.85
C LYS A 61 -0.51 16.52 -2.36
N LEU A 62 -0.06 15.39 -1.77
CA LEU A 62 -0.48 14.06 -2.21
C LEU A 62 -2.01 13.90 -2.19
N SER A 63 -2.67 14.36 -1.14
CA SER A 63 -4.13 14.26 -1.02
C SER A 63 -4.90 15.03 -2.10
N SER A 64 -4.27 15.96 -2.82
CA SER A 64 -4.89 16.65 -3.97
C SER A 64 -5.06 15.75 -5.20
N LEU A 65 -4.40 14.58 -5.23
CA LEU A 65 -4.46 13.60 -6.32
C LEU A 65 -5.52 12.51 -6.08
N ARG A 66 -6.29 12.57 -5.00
CA ARG A 66 -7.36 11.61 -4.71
C ARG A 66 -8.41 11.57 -5.83
N GLY A 67 -9.12 10.44 -5.93
CA GLY A 67 -10.11 10.18 -6.99
C GLY A 67 -9.55 9.43 -8.20
N LYS A 68 -8.22 9.23 -8.24
CA LYS A 68 -7.52 8.33 -9.17
C LYS A 68 -6.56 7.45 -8.41
N TYR A 69 -6.16 6.35 -9.03
CA TYR A 69 -4.99 5.63 -8.54
C TYR A 69 -3.75 6.51 -8.67
N VAL A 70 -2.86 6.46 -7.67
CA VAL A 70 -1.59 7.19 -7.70
C VAL A 70 -0.46 6.19 -7.49
N VAL A 71 0.54 6.25 -8.36
CA VAL A 71 1.79 5.52 -8.20
C VAL A 71 2.84 6.51 -7.72
N LEU A 72 3.24 6.42 -6.45
CA LEU A 72 4.43 7.12 -5.99
C LEU A 72 5.65 6.35 -6.49
N ASP A 73 6.57 7.03 -7.15
CA ASP A 73 7.84 6.47 -7.59
C ASP A 73 8.97 7.25 -6.92
N PHE A 74 9.54 6.66 -5.85
CA PHE A 74 10.69 7.22 -5.16
C PHE A 74 11.95 6.87 -5.94
N TRP A 75 12.62 7.90 -6.48
CA TRP A 75 13.73 7.75 -7.41
C TRP A 75 14.82 8.82 -7.23
N GLY A 76 15.83 8.81 -8.08
CA GLY A 76 16.83 9.86 -8.20
C GLY A 76 17.68 9.65 -9.45
N SER A 77 18.28 10.72 -9.97
CA SER A 77 19.11 10.67 -11.19
C SER A 77 20.35 9.78 -11.04
N TRP A 78 20.83 9.60 -9.83
CA TRP A 78 21.95 8.74 -9.44
C TRP A 78 21.59 7.25 -9.38
N CYS A 79 20.28 6.91 -9.41
CA CYS A 79 19.80 5.54 -9.24
C CYS A 79 19.74 4.80 -10.59
N VAL A 80 20.72 3.95 -10.86
CA VAL A 80 20.83 3.20 -12.13
C VAL A 80 19.59 2.34 -12.41
N TRP A 81 19.03 1.69 -11.39
CA TRP A 81 17.84 0.85 -11.55
C TRP A 81 16.58 1.69 -11.82
N CYS A 82 16.48 2.89 -11.22
CA CYS A 82 15.40 3.82 -11.51
C CYS A 82 15.43 4.23 -12.99
N ILE A 83 16.60 4.63 -13.48
CA ILE A 83 16.78 5.04 -14.88
C ILE A 83 16.46 3.90 -15.85
N ARG A 84 16.87 2.67 -15.53
CA ARG A 84 16.57 1.49 -16.36
C ARG A 84 15.08 1.15 -16.42
N GLY A 85 14.31 1.48 -15.37
CA GLY A 85 12.88 1.26 -15.30
C GLY A 85 12.03 2.26 -16.10
N ILE A 86 12.57 3.47 -16.40
CA ILE A 86 11.83 4.56 -17.04
C ILE A 86 11.10 4.12 -18.33
N PRO A 87 11.71 3.39 -19.29
CA PRO A 87 11.01 3.00 -20.50
C PRO A 87 9.73 2.21 -20.23
N LYS A 88 9.78 1.20 -19.34
CA LYS A 88 8.61 0.41 -18.96
C LYS A 88 7.58 1.23 -18.19
N MET A 89 8.02 2.15 -17.35
CA MET A 89 7.15 3.07 -16.63
C MET A 89 6.39 3.99 -17.59
N LYS A 90 7.07 4.49 -18.66
CA LYS A 90 6.43 5.26 -19.73
C LYS A 90 5.37 4.45 -20.49
N GLU A 91 5.65 3.18 -20.80
CA GLU A 91 4.70 2.28 -21.45
C GLU A 91 3.46 2.08 -20.55
N ALA A 92 3.65 1.78 -19.27
CA ALA A 92 2.57 1.61 -18.31
C ALA A 92 1.75 2.90 -18.13
N TYR A 93 2.41 4.05 -18.04
CA TYR A 93 1.73 5.35 -17.93
C TYR A 93 0.92 5.66 -19.18
N ALA A 94 1.49 5.50 -20.37
CA ALA A 94 0.77 5.72 -21.62
C ALA A 94 -0.48 4.84 -21.76
N LYS A 95 -0.41 3.60 -21.25
CA LYS A 95 -1.52 2.62 -21.28
C LYS A 95 -2.62 2.96 -20.28
N HIS A 96 -2.29 3.48 -19.09
CA HIS A 96 -3.21 3.57 -17.95
C HIS A 96 -3.45 4.98 -17.41
N LYS A 97 -2.90 6.05 -18.04
CA LYS A 97 -2.99 7.45 -17.56
C LYS A 97 -4.42 7.98 -17.34
N ASP A 98 -5.40 7.38 -17.97
CA ASP A 98 -6.80 7.76 -17.76
C ASP A 98 -7.34 7.27 -16.41
N LYS A 99 -6.75 6.21 -15.85
CA LYS A 99 -7.14 5.57 -14.59
C LYS A 99 -6.16 5.87 -13.44
N MET A 100 -4.90 6.19 -13.76
CA MET A 100 -3.86 6.45 -12.76
C MET A 100 -3.05 7.70 -13.08
N GLU A 101 -2.43 8.27 -12.03
CA GLU A 101 -1.37 9.24 -12.13
C GLU A 101 -0.07 8.67 -11.54
N ILE A 102 1.08 9.09 -12.05
CA ILE A 102 2.37 8.81 -11.43
C ILE A 102 2.89 10.10 -10.81
N LEU A 103 3.34 10.03 -9.57
CA LEU A 103 4.05 11.09 -8.88
C LEU A 103 5.49 10.63 -8.63
N GLY A 104 6.42 11.10 -9.46
CA GLY A 104 7.84 10.89 -9.24
C GLY A 104 8.33 11.76 -8.09
N ILE A 105 8.92 11.13 -7.10
CA ILE A 105 9.47 11.80 -5.91
C ILE A 105 10.97 11.67 -5.97
N ASP A 106 11.62 12.74 -6.44
CA ASP A 106 13.08 12.78 -6.48
C ASP A 106 13.67 12.87 -5.08
N CYS A 107 14.68 12.06 -4.83
CA CYS A 107 15.38 11.98 -3.56
C CYS A 107 16.89 12.11 -3.74
N ARG A 108 17.52 12.92 -2.89
CA ARG A 108 18.99 13.10 -2.81
C ARG A 108 19.63 13.77 -4.04
N ASP A 109 18.87 14.37 -4.92
CA ASP A 109 19.40 15.22 -5.99
C ASP A 109 19.37 16.70 -5.60
N THR A 110 20.26 17.47 -6.18
CA THR A 110 20.05 18.91 -6.22
C THR A 110 18.91 19.25 -7.18
N GLU A 111 18.24 20.37 -6.97
CA GLU A 111 17.16 20.81 -7.85
C GLU A 111 17.59 20.83 -9.34
N ALA A 112 18.80 21.30 -9.62
CA ALA A 112 19.35 21.34 -10.98
C ALA A 112 19.51 19.96 -11.60
N LYS A 113 20.03 18.97 -10.84
CA LYS A 113 20.19 17.59 -11.33
C LYS A 113 18.84 16.93 -11.58
N TRP A 114 17.91 17.07 -10.63
CA TRP A 114 16.56 16.58 -10.78
C TRP A 114 15.88 17.12 -12.04
N LYS A 115 15.85 18.47 -12.21
CA LYS A 115 15.24 19.10 -13.38
C LYS A 115 15.89 18.66 -14.69
N ALA A 116 17.21 18.53 -14.71
CA ALA A 116 17.94 18.02 -15.88
C ALA A 116 17.53 16.57 -16.19
N ALA A 117 17.50 15.69 -15.18
CA ALA A 117 17.12 14.28 -15.38
C ALA A 117 15.67 14.13 -15.87
N VAL A 118 14.73 14.92 -15.31
CA VAL A 118 13.33 14.94 -15.80
C VAL A 118 13.26 15.33 -17.27
N ALA A 119 14.01 16.35 -17.69
CA ALA A 119 14.05 16.82 -19.08
C ALA A 119 14.77 15.78 -19.99
N ASP A 120 15.95 15.29 -19.61
CA ASP A 120 16.75 14.36 -20.39
C ASP A 120 16.03 13.04 -20.65
N HIS A 121 15.27 12.58 -19.65
CA HIS A 121 14.47 11.38 -19.77
C HIS A 121 13.02 11.65 -20.22
N GLU A 122 12.65 12.89 -20.50
CA GLU A 122 11.30 13.29 -20.97
C GLU A 122 10.20 12.61 -20.13
N LEU A 123 10.25 12.77 -18.80
CA LEU A 123 9.28 12.14 -17.89
C LEU A 123 7.91 12.81 -18.01
N PRO A 124 6.85 12.09 -18.47
CA PRO A 124 5.58 12.72 -18.84
C PRO A 124 4.59 12.87 -17.67
N TRP A 125 4.97 12.44 -16.47
CA TRP A 125 4.12 12.45 -15.28
C TRP A 125 4.55 13.50 -14.27
N LEU A 126 3.73 13.70 -13.22
CA LEU A 126 3.98 14.68 -12.17
C LEU A 126 5.31 14.38 -11.44
N GLN A 127 6.01 15.46 -11.13
CA GLN A 127 7.31 15.38 -10.47
C GLN A 127 7.36 16.33 -9.29
N VAL A 128 7.87 15.83 -8.16
CA VAL A 128 8.19 16.61 -6.97
C VAL A 128 9.58 16.27 -6.48
N ARG A 129 10.20 17.20 -5.75
CA ARG A 129 11.49 16.94 -5.12
C ARG A 129 11.30 16.82 -3.60
N CYS A 130 11.82 15.75 -3.01
CA CYS A 130 11.90 15.59 -1.57
C CYS A 130 13.18 16.27 -1.06
N PRO A 131 13.10 17.40 -0.33
CA PRO A 131 14.27 18.01 0.29
C PRO A 131 14.94 17.05 1.28
N ASP A 132 16.27 17.15 1.41
CA ASP A 132 17.06 16.23 2.24
C ASP A 132 16.61 16.23 3.70
N GLU A 133 16.14 17.37 4.22
CA GLU A 133 15.60 17.51 5.57
C GLU A 133 14.24 16.80 5.78
N GLN A 134 13.46 16.59 4.73
CA GLN A 134 12.17 15.89 4.79
C GLN A 134 12.29 14.39 4.50
N LEU A 135 13.35 13.99 3.80
CA LEU A 135 13.54 12.60 3.39
C LEU A 135 13.54 11.58 4.56
N PRO A 136 14.15 11.84 5.72
CA PRO A 136 14.07 10.91 6.85
C PRO A 136 12.64 10.67 7.34
N THR A 137 11.81 11.71 7.37
CA THR A 137 10.41 11.63 7.81
C THR A 137 9.56 10.87 6.78
N ILE A 138 9.58 11.31 5.52
CA ILE A 138 8.81 10.69 4.45
C ILE A 138 9.30 9.26 4.21
N GLY A 139 10.62 9.03 4.22
CA GLY A 139 11.21 7.71 4.07
C GLY A 139 10.76 6.73 5.16
N ALA A 140 10.67 7.17 6.41
CA ALA A 140 10.15 6.36 7.51
C ALA A 140 8.64 6.08 7.37
N GLN A 141 7.86 7.07 6.98
CA GLN A 141 6.41 6.94 6.78
C GLN A 141 6.04 5.91 5.70
N TYR A 142 6.83 5.85 4.62
CA TYR A 142 6.62 4.93 3.50
C TYR A 142 7.53 3.69 3.54
N ASN A 143 8.31 3.53 4.62
CA ASN A 143 9.28 2.44 4.79
C ASN A 143 10.22 2.30 3.58
N ILE A 144 10.84 3.41 3.14
CA ILE A 144 11.73 3.44 1.98
C ILE A 144 13.09 2.85 2.35
N GLU A 145 13.30 1.58 2.02
CA GLU A 145 14.55 0.85 2.29
C GLU A 145 15.54 0.89 1.12
N GLY A 146 15.06 1.22 -0.08
CA GLY A 146 15.88 1.25 -1.29
C GLY A 146 15.22 2.00 -2.45
N PHE A 147 15.94 2.12 -3.56
CA PHE A 147 15.47 2.81 -4.77
C PHE A 147 15.61 1.91 -6.02
N PRO A 148 14.63 1.95 -6.95
CA PRO A 148 13.34 2.63 -6.79
C PRO A 148 12.45 1.95 -5.74
N THR A 149 11.57 2.70 -5.11
CA THR A 149 10.42 2.16 -4.39
C THR A 149 9.14 2.70 -5.01
N LYS A 150 8.22 1.83 -5.37
CA LYS A 150 6.94 2.17 -5.96
C LYS A 150 5.82 1.84 -4.99
N VAL A 151 4.94 2.81 -4.73
CA VAL A 151 3.78 2.66 -3.85
C VAL A 151 2.52 2.96 -4.64
N VAL A 152 1.62 1.99 -4.76
CA VAL A 152 0.33 2.18 -5.45
C VAL A 152 -0.73 2.52 -4.41
N ILE A 153 -1.41 3.62 -4.64
CA ILE A 153 -2.45 4.17 -3.78
C ILE A 153 -3.76 4.16 -4.57
N ASP A 154 -4.84 3.72 -3.96
CA ASP A 154 -6.17 3.72 -4.57
C ASP A 154 -6.82 5.11 -4.56
N PRO A 155 -7.99 5.30 -5.24
CA PRO A 155 -8.67 6.60 -5.28
C PRO A 155 -9.08 7.15 -3.91
N ASP A 156 -9.26 6.29 -2.91
CA ASP A 156 -9.61 6.67 -1.54
C ASP A 156 -8.39 7.05 -0.69
N GLY A 157 -7.19 6.80 -1.21
CA GLY A 157 -5.92 7.14 -0.57
C GLY A 157 -5.30 6.00 0.23
N LYS A 158 -5.73 4.75 0.02
CA LYS A 158 -5.16 3.57 0.68
C LYS A 158 -3.98 3.02 -0.13
N ILE A 159 -2.95 2.57 0.58
CA ILE A 159 -1.85 1.83 -0.03
C ILE A 159 -2.33 0.42 -0.37
N VAL A 160 -2.29 0.06 -1.66
CA VAL A 160 -2.70 -1.26 -2.17
C VAL A 160 -1.52 -2.13 -2.61
N LYS A 161 -0.35 -1.52 -2.85
CA LYS A 161 0.86 -2.25 -3.24
C LYS A 161 2.12 -1.44 -2.94
N VAL A 162 3.16 -2.13 -2.47
CA VAL A 162 4.52 -1.57 -2.35
C VAL A 162 5.48 -2.53 -3.05
N VAL A 163 6.39 -1.98 -3.83
CA VAL A 163 7.44 -2.75 -4.53
C VAL A 163 8.76 -2.01 -4.37
N VAL A 164 9.78 -2.72 -3.89
CA VAL A 164 11.15 -2.21 -3.78
C VAL A 164 11.99 -2.80 -4.91
N GLY A 165 12.72 -1.95 -5.61
CA GLY A 165 13.50 -2.33 -6.79
C GLY A 165 12.69 -2.28 -8.08
N GLU A 166 13.37 -2.62 -9.19
CA GLU A 166 12.75 -2.72 -10.52
C GLU A 166 12.29 -4.16 -10.73
N ASP A 167 11.01 -4.41 -10.57
CA ASP A 167 10.39 -5.73 -10.68
C ASP A 167 9.37 -5.75 -11.83
N PRO A 168 9.54 -6.62 -12.84
CA PRO A 168 8.56 -6.79 -13.92
C PRO A 168 7.15 -7.15 -13.45
N ALA A 169 7.01 -7.83 -12.30
CA ALA A 169 5.72 -8.18 -11.74
C ALA A 169 4.89 -6.94 -11.34
N PHE A 170 5.53 -5.79 -11.10
CA PHE A 170 4.84 -4.52 -10.85
C PHE A 170 3.96 -4.11 -12.03
N TYR A 171 4.47 -4.23 -13.25
CA TYR A 171 3.72 -3.85 -14.46
C TYR A 171 2.57 -4.81 -14.75
N SER A 172 2.78 -6.11 -14.53
CA SER A 172 1.71 -7.12 -14.61
C SER A 172 0.59 -6.82 -13.60
N PHE A 173 0.95 -6.43 -12.38
CA PHE A 173 -0.01 -6.01 -11.37
C PHE A 173 -0.84 -4.80 -11.82
N LEU A 174 -0.21 -3.78 -12.42
CA LEU A 174 -0.95 -2.62 -12.96
C LEU A 174 -1.91 -3.04 -14.07
N ASP A 175 -1.47 -3.94 -14.96
CA ASP A 175 -2.32 -4.45 -16.03
C ASP A 175 -3.53 -5.20 -15.49
N GLU A 176 -3.37 -6.05 -14.49
CA GLU A 176 -4.47 -6.77 -13.83
C GLU A 176 -5.40 -5.82 -13.06
N LEU A 177 -4.85 -4.83 -12.36
CA LEU A 177 -5.62 -3.83 -11.60
C LEU A 177 -6.56 -3.02 -12.52
N PHE A 178 -6.08 -2.67 -13.71
CA PHE A 178 -6.81 -1.81 -14.65
C PHE A 178 -7.53 -2.55 -15.77
N ALA A 179 -7.44 -3.88 -15.82
CA ALA A 179 -8.17 -4.71 -16.78
C ALA A 179 -9.69 -4.80 -16.51
N LYS A 180 -10.12 -4.34 -15.33
CA LYS A 180 -11.53 -4.38 -14.87
C LYS A 180 -12.35 -3.21 -15.38
#